data_20bbe72f5acf9acbb168509614a9bc59
#
_entry.id   20bbe72f5acf9acbb168509614a9bc59
#
_cell.length_a   1.000
_cell.length_b   1.000
_cell.length_c   1.000
_cell.angle_alpha   90.00
_cell.angle_beta   90.00
_cell.angle_gamma   90.00
#
_symmetry.space_group_name_H-M   'P 1'
#
loop_
_entity.id
_entity.type
_entity.pdbx_description
1 polymer ?
#
loop_
_entity_poly.entity_id
_entity_poly.type
_entity_poly.pdbx_seq_one_letter_code
_entity_poly.pdbx_strand_id
1 'polypeptide(L)'
;MNEIKKIRHPEKIHKPDNVSPPKPNWLRVRAPLGKIFDETKGLLDDLNITTVCEEASCPNIGNCWSKKHATMMIMGDTCTRACSFCNVATGKPKGLDLSEPIRVAKSVARLNLSHVVITSVDRDDLYDGGADHFVNTIKDIRKLSPHTSIEILTPDFLRKDGALEKVIYAKPDVFNHNLETVPRLY
;
A
#
# COMPACT_ATOMS: atom_id res chain seq x y z
N MET A 1 20.25 0.59 -17.82
CA MET A 1 19.33 1.57 -17.23
C MET A 1 19.73 1.71 -15.78
N ASN A 2 20.17 2.91 -15.34
CA ASN A 2 20.52 3.12 -13.94
C ASN A 2 19.24 3.05 -13.10
N GLU A 3 19.12 2.03 -12.28
CA GLU A 3 18.11 2.01 -11.21
C GLU A 3 18.34 3.24 -10.34
N ILE A 4 17.38 4.17 -10.37
CA ILE A 4 17.35 5.29 -9.44
C ILE A 4 17.14 4.64 -8.07
N LYS A 5 18.20 4.60 -7.25
CA LYS A 5 18.10 4.12 -5.87
C LYS A 5 16.99 4.91 -5.16
N LYS A 6 15.91 4.24 -4.80
CA LYS A 6 14.82 4.85 -4.00
C LYS A 6 15.44 5.44 -2.73
N ILE A 7 15.16 6.72 -2.47
CA ILE A 7 15.65 7.41 -1.28
C ILE A 7 14.81 6.93 -0.10
N ARG A 8 15.41 6.16 0.79
CA ARG A 8 14.80 5.70 2.03
C ARG A 8 15.14 6.66 3.17
N HIS A 9 14.40 6.53 4.28
CA HIS A 9 14.68 7.29 5.51
C HIS A 9 16.18 7.20 5.86
N PRO A 10 16.85 8.31 6.26
CA PRO A 10 18.28 8.34 6.55
C PRO A 10 18.76 7.26 7.54
N GLU A 11 17.97 6.94 8.56
CA GLU A 11 18.29 5.87 9.52
C GLU A 11 18.36 4.47 8.91
N LYS A 12 17.71 4.26 7.76
CA LYS A 12 17.77 2.98 7.01
C LYS A 12 18.96 2.91 6.06
N ILE A 13 19.54 4.04 5.73
CA ILE A 13 20.78 4.13 4.97
C ILE A 13 21.96 3.83 5.89
N HIS A 14 21.86 4.20 7.15
CA HIS A 14 22.85 3.94 8.17
C HIS A 14 22.70 2.49 8.65
N LYS A 15 23.56 1.60 8.16
CA LYS A 15 23.67 0.25 8.72
C LYS A 15 24.26 0.38 10.12
N PRO A 16 23.57 0.01 11.20
CA PRO A 16 24.20 -0.01 12.51
C PRO A 16 25.36 -1.02 12.47
N ASP A 17 26.49 -0.67 13.10
CA ASP A 17 27.65 -1.56 13.24
C ASP A 17 27.34 -2.82 14.05
N ASN A 18 26.17 -2.89 14.66
CA ASN A 18 25.69 -4.04 15.41
C ASN A 18 25.18 -5.13 14.47
N VAL A 19 25.87 -6.25 14.48
CA VAL A 19 25.42 -7.47 13.79
C VAL A 19 24.06 -7.89 14.41
N SER A 20 23.01 -7.88 13.61
CA SER A 20 21.72 -8.41 14.06
C SER A 20 21.86 -9.88 14.43
N PRO A 21 21.33 -10.32 15.57
CA PRO A 21 21.35 -11.73 15.94
C PRO A 21 20.64 -12.57 14.87
N PRO A 22 21.06 -13.85 14.66
CA PRO A 22 20.39 -14.72 13.70
C PRO A 22 18.90 -14.87 14.05
N LYS A 23 18.07 -14.86 13.03
CA LYS A 23 16.62 -15.05 13.23
C LYS A 23 16.35 -16.42 13.82
N PRO A 24 15.37 -16.55 14.74
CA PRO A 24 14.98 -17.84 15.29
C PRO A 24 14.59 -18.86 14.21
N ASN A 25 14.89 -20.14 14.43
CA ASN A 25 14.63 -21.20 13.44
C ASN A 25 13.15 -21.36 13.06
N TRP A 26 12.22 -20.93 13.92
CA TRP A 26 10.79 -20.94 13.65
C TRP A 26 10.34 -19.80 12.74
N LEU A 27 11.15 -18.75 12.59
CA LEU A 27 10.85 -17.60 11.72
C LEU A 27 11.24 -17.94 10.27
N ARG A 28 10.49 -18.82 9.66
CA ARG A 28 10.66 -19.21 8.25
C ARG A 28 9.50 -18.71 7.42
N VAL A 29 9.80 -18.14 6.27
CA VAL A 29 8.80 -17.75 5.26
C VAL A 29 9.00 -18.60 4.01
N ARG A 30 7.90 -18.84 3.28
CA ARG A 30 7.96 -19.50 1.98
C ARG A 30 8.57 -18.56 0.96
N ALA A 31 9.48 -19.09 0.15
CA ALA A 31 9.97 -18.33 -1.01
C ALA A 31 8.78 -17.95 -1.93
N PRO A 32 8.83 -16.78 -2.56
CA PRO A 32 7.78 -16.32 -3.50
C PRO A 32 7.93 -17.07 -4.83
N LEU A 33 7.50 -18.31 -4.87
CA LEU A 33 7.62 -19.22 -6.02
C LEU A 33 6.27 -19.84 -6.34
N GLY A 34 6.03 -20.09 -7.63
CA GLY A 34 4.89 -20.86 -8.12
C GLY A 34 3.97 -20.11 -9.07
N LYS A 35 3.27 -20.86 -9.91
CA LYS A 35 2.45 -20.34 -11.01
C LYS A 35 1.45 -19.25 -10.59
N ILE A 36 0.74 -19.45 -9.48
CA ILE A 36 -0.26 -18.47 -8.99
C ILE A 36 0.42 -17.17 -8.54
N PHE A 37 1.60 -17.27 -7.91
CA PHE A 37 2.38 -16.10 -7.54
C PHE A 37 2.81 -15.31 -8.78
N ASP A 38 3.35 -16.00 -9.81
CA ASP A 38 3.83 -15.39 -11.04
C ASP A 38 2.68 -14.75 -11.84
N GLU A 39 1.51 -15.41 -11.91
CA GLU A 39 0.29 -14.87 -12.52
C GLU A 39 -0.20 -13.61 -11.79
N THR A 40 -0.20 -13.62 -10.44
CA THR A 40 -0.59 -12.46 -9.64
C THR A 40 0.38 -11.30 -9.86
N LYS A 41 1.68 -11.57 -9.83
CA LYS A 41 2.71 -10.57 -10.10
C LYS A 41 2.57 -9.99 -11.50
N GLY A 42 2.52 -10.82 -12.52
CA GLY A 42 2.38 -10.38 -13.91
C GLY A 42 1.15 -9.49 -14.12
N LEU A 43 0.02 -9.82 -13.51
CA LEU A 43 -1.19 -9.01 -13.61
C LEU A 43 -1.02 -7.62 -12.96
N LEU A 44 -0.39 -7.56 -11.79
CA LEU A 44 -0.15 -6.29 -11.09
C LEU A 44 0.83 -5.41 -11.85
N ASP A 45 1.90 -6.02 -12.40
CA ASP A 45 2.89 -5.35 -13.26
C ASP A 45 2.23 -4.79 -14.53
N ASP A 46 1.43 -5.60 -15.26
CA ASP A 46 0.72 -5.20 -16.48
C ASP A 46 -0.23 -4.01 -16.26
N LEU A 47 -0.84 -3.94 -15.09
CA LEU A 47 -1.75 -2.86 -14.73
C LEU A 47 -1.03 -1.68 -14.04
N ASN A 48 0.28 -1.77 -13.88
CA ASN A 48 1.10 -0.78 -13.17
C ASN A 48 0.52 -0.43 -11.79
N ILE A 49 0.26 -1.49 -10.99
CA ILE A 49 -0.26 -1.38 -9.62
C ILE A 49 0.90 -1.48 -8.64
N THR A 50 1.04 -0.49 -7.79
CA THR A 50 1.97 -0.53 -6.67
C THR A 50 1.38 -1.34 -5.51
N THR A 51 2.20 -2.18 -4.87
CA THR A 51 1.76 -2.96 -3.71
C THR A 51 2.62 -2.68 -2.49
N VAL A 52 2.00 -2.65 -1.31
CA VAL A 52 2.74 -2.62 -0.03
C VAL A 52 3.63 -3.85 0.11
N CYS A 53 3.19 -4.98 -0.46
CA CYS A 53 3.94 -6.23 -0.40
C CYS A 53 5.35 -6.11 -0.97
N GLU A 54 5.50 -5.35 -2.06
CA GLU A 54 6.81 -5.09 -2.69
C GLU A 54 7.53 -3.92 -2.02
N GLU A 55 6.87 -2.78 -1.85
CA GLU A 55 7.48 -1.56 -1.31
C GLU A 55 7.96 -1.73 0.13
N ALA A 56 7.19 -2.43 0.95
CA ALA A 56 7.56 -2.75 2.33
C ALA A 56 8.51 -3.95 2.45
N SER A 57 8.86 -4.63 1.34
CA SER A 57 9.64 -5.88 1.35
C SER A 57 9.02 -6.93 2.28
N CYS A 58 7.71 -7.14 2.15
CA CYS A 58 6.93 -8.00 3.05
C CYS A 58 7.40 -9.46 2.98
N PRO A 59 7.77 -10.09 4.11
CA PRO A 59 8.23 -11.47 4.12
C PRO A 59 7.13 -12.49 3.76
N ASN A 60 5.86 -12.09 3.84
CA ASN A 60 4.71 -12.95 3.58
C ASN A 60 4.23 -12.92 2.12
N ILE A 61 4.89 -12.14 1.25
CA ILE A 61 4.46 -11.92 -0.13
C ILE A 61 4.20 -13.24 -0.87
N GLY A 62 5.10 -14.22 -0.76
CA GLY A 62 4.96 -15.52 -1.41
C GLY A 62 3.71 -16.28 -0.98
N ASN A 63 3.34 -16.23 0.30
CA ASN A 63 2.14 -16.89 0.81
C ASN A 63 0.86 -16.11 0.43
N CYS A 64 0.88 -14.79 0.52
CA CYS A 64 -0.28 -13.96 0.21
C CYS A 64 -0.62 -14.02 -1.29
N TRP A 65 0.35 -13.81 -2.16
CA TRP A 65 0.12 -13.80 -3.61
C TRP A 65 -0.22 -15.18 -4.17
N SER A 66 0.32 -16.27 -3.60
CA SER A 66 -0.13 -17.62 -3.96
C SER A 66 -1.60 -17.88 -3.63
N LYS A 67 -2.19 -17.09 -2.75
CA LYS A 67 -3.63 -17.10 -2.42
C LYS A 67 -4.41 -16.00 -3.12
N LYS A 68 -3.81 -15.26 -4.05
CA LYS A 68 -4.37 -14.08 -4.72
C LYS A 68 -4.77 -12.96 -3.75
N HIS A 69 -4.04 -12.80 -2.65
CA HIS A 69 -4.21 -11.71 -1.71
C HIS A 69 -3.09 -10.69 -1.90
N ALA A 70 -3.42 -9.45 -2.23
CA ALA A 70 -2.48 -8.35 -2.32
C ALA A 70 -3.05 -7.11 -1.62
N THR A 71 -2.19 -6.37 -0.93
CA THR A 71 -2.52 -5.04 -0.40
C THR A 71 -2.05 -4.01 -1.41
N MET A 72 -3.00 -3.33 -2.02
CA MET A 72 -2.73 -2.35 -3.06
C MET A 72 -2.40 -1.00 -2.43
N MET A 73 -1.35 -0.37 -2.93
CA MET A 73 -0.90 0.94 -2.47
C MET A 73 -1.17 1.97 -3.57
N ILE A 74 -2.03 2.93 -3.28
CA ILE A 74 -2.43 3.97 -4.22
C ILE A 74 -1.62 5.26 -4.01
N MET A 75 -1.70 6.16 -5.00
CA MET A 75 -1.04 7.47 -5.06
C MET A 75 0.48 7.40 -5.25
N GLY A 76 0.96 6.27 -5.80
CA GLY A 76 2.35 6.08 -6.17
C GLY A 76 3.19 5.37 -5.11
N ASP A 77 4.51 5.47 -5.25
CA ASP A 77 5.52 4.73 -4.48
C ASP A 77 6.40 5.63 -3.60
N THR A 78 6.09 6.93 -3.53
CA THR A 78 6.88 7.92 -2.81
C THR A 78 6.01 8.67 -1.82
N CYS A 79 6.38 8.60 -0.54
CA CYS A 79 5.65 9.19 0.58
C CYS A 79 6.20 10.59 0.91
N THR A 80 5.34 11.52 1.32
CA THR A 80 5.76 12.84 1.83
C THR A 80 6.35 12.77 3.23
N ARG A 81 6.10 11.67 3.96
CA ARG A 81 6.56 11.47 5.35
C ARG A 81 7.69 10.45 5.46
N ALA A 82 8.57 10.67 6.45
CA ALA A 82 9.76 9.87 6.69
C ALA A 82 9.65 9.06 8.00
N CYS A 83 8.72 8.11 8.06
CA CYS A 83 8.55 7.27 9.24
C CYS A 83 9.73 6.31 9.39
N SER A 84 10.40 6.29 10.55
CA SER A 84 11.63 5.51 10.79
C SER A 84 11.45 4.00 10.61
N PHE A 85 10.26 3.46 10.88
CA PHE A 85 9.92 2.05 10.74
C PHE A 85 9.48 1.67 9.30
N CYS A 86 9.11 2.66 8.45
CA CYS A 86 8.55 2.39 7.12
C CYS A 86 9.64 2.16 6.06
N ASN A 87 9.46 1.20 5.17
CA ASN A 87 10.40 0.89 4.10
C ASN A 87 10.08 1.58 2.76
N VAL A 88 8.94 2.28 2.67
CA VAL A 88 8.53 3.03 1.49
C VAL A 88 9.47 4.19 1.24
N ALA A 89 9.70 4.53 -0.02
CA ALA A 89 10.53 5.65 -0.41
C ALA A 89 9.96 6.97 0.09
N THR A 90 10.83 7.88 0.53
CA THR A 90 10.46 9.21 1.03
C THR A 90 10.96 10.28 0.08
N GLY A 91 10.15 11.31 -0.16
CA GLY A 91 10.55 12.40 -1.02
C GLY A 91 9.38 13.23 -1.52
N LYS A 92 9.60 13.88 -2.68
CA LYS A 92 8.55 14.61 -3.38
C LYS A 92 7.83 13.66 -4.34
N PRO A 93 6.55 13.32 -4.10
CA PRO A 93 5.81 12.45 -4.99
C PRO A 93 5.61 13.07 -6.38
N LYS A 94 5.40 12.23 -7.36
CA LYS A 94 4.96 12.66 -8.70
C LYS A 94 3.52 13.17 -8.65
N GLY A 95 3.08 13.80 -9.74
CA GLY A 95 1.68 14.17 -9.93
C GLY A 95 0.75 12.97 -9.75
N LEU A 96 -0.46 13.22 -9.25
CA LEU A 96 -1.46 12.19 -9.04
C LEU A 96 -1.93 11.61 -10.38
N ASP A 97 -1.93 10.29 -10.50
CA ASP A 97 -2.45 9.61 -11.68
C ASP A 97 -3.96 9.35 -11.52
N LEU A 98 -4.75 10.17 -12.21
CA LEU A 98 -6.21 10.08 -12.16
C LEU A 98 -6.77 8.79 -12.74
N SER A 99 -5.98 8.01 -13.48
CA SER A 99 -6.37 6.71 -14.03
C SER A 99 -6.05 5.53 -13.10
N GLU A 100 -5.34 5.76 -11.99
CA GLU A 100 -5.00 4.71 -11.03
C GLU A 100 -6.23 4.03 -10.40
N PRO A 101 -7.30 4.73 -9.97
CA PRO A 101 -8.49 4.10 -9.39
C PRO A 101 -9.11 3.04 -10.27
N ILE A 102 -9.28 3.32 -11.57
CA ILE A 102 -9.87 2.35 -12.50
C ILE A 102 -8.91 1.17 -12.79
N ARG A 103 -7.59 1.37 -12.76
CA ARG A 103 -6.64 0.27 -12.90
C ARG A 103 -6.66 -0.65 -11.67
N VAL A 104 -6.73 -0.07 -10.47
CA VAL A 104 -6.91 -0.83 -9.22
C VAL A 104 -8.21 -1.65 -9.28
N ALA A 105 -9.32 -1.04 -9.65
CA ALA A 105 -10.59 -1.74 -9.79
C ALA A 105 -10.55 -2.88 -10.82
N LYS A 106 -9.86 -2.69 -11.96
CA LYS A 106 -9.64 -3.75 -12.95
C LYS A 106 -8.79 -4.90 -12.40
N SER A 107 -7.77 -4.62 -11.59
CA SER A 107 -6.95 -5.66 -10.97
C SER A 107 -7.76 -6.48 -9.97
N VAL A 108 -8.59 -5.83 -9.14
CA VAL A 108 -9.50 -6.50 -8.21
C VAL A 108 -10.45 -7.45 -8.95
N ALA A 109 -11.06 -6.97 -10.04
CA ALA A 109 -11.96 -7.77 -10.87
C ALA A 109 -11.25 -8.95 -11.54
N ARG A 110 -10.07 -8.73 -12.15
CA ARG A 110 -9.30 -9.79 -12.81
C ARG A 110 -8.79 -10.87 -11.86
N LEU A 111 -8.37 -10.46 -10.66
CA LEU A 111 -7.95 -11.39 -9.60
C LEU A 111 -9.14 -12.11 -8.95
N ASN A 112 -10.37 -11.64 -9.22
CA ASN A 112 -11.60 -12.13 -8.61
C ASN A 112 -11.50 -12.17 -7.09
N LEU A 113 -11.11 -11.03 -6.49
CA LEU A 113 -10.91 -10.94 -5.05
C LEU A 113 -12.27 -10.86 -4.34
N SER A 114 -12.43 -11.67 -3.30
CA SER A 114 -13.57 -11.53 -2.37
C SER A 114 -13.35 -10.40 -1.36
N HIS A 115 -12.09 -10.05 -1.12
CA HIS A 115 -11.67 -9.01 -0.20
C HIS A 115 -10.42 -8.31 -0.72
N VAL A 116 -10.37 -6.99 -0.64
CA VAL A 116 -9.20 -6.19 -1.04
C VAL A 116 -8.88 -5.18 0.06
N VAL A 117 -7.59 -5.03 0.33
CA VAL A 117 -7.07 -3.97 1.21
C VAL A 117 -6.44 -2.89 0.34
N ILE A 118 -6.90 -1.66 0.51
CA ILE A 118 -6.37 -0.46 -0.15
C ILE A 118 -5.71 0.42 0.89
N THR A 119 -4.47 0.74 0.67
CA THR A 119 -3.73 1.72 1.47
C THR A 119 -3.04 2.73 0.56
N SER A 120 -2.33 3.68 1.12
CA SER A 120 -1.63 4.71 0.35
C SER A 120 -0.31 5.11 0.96
N VAL A 121 0.49 5.82 0.18
CA VAL A 121 1.51 6.73 0.71
C VAL A 121 0.82 7.97 1.29
N ASP A 122 1.49 8.67 2.22
CA ASP A 122 1.03 10.01 2.63
C ASP A 122 1.25 11.02 1.51
N ARG A 123 0.25 11.86 1.28
CA ARG A 123 0.21 12.90 0.27
C ARG A 123 -0.15 14.24 0.89
N ASP A 124 0.67 14.66 1.85
CA ASP A 124 0.49 15.96 2.52
C ASP A 124 0.57 17.16 1.56
N ASP A 125 1.15 16.92 0.37
CA ASP A 125 1.22 17.86 -0.74
C ASP A 125 -0.14 18.14 -1.43
N LEU A 126 -1.11 17.20 -1.32
CA LEU A 126 -2.45 17.36 -1.89
C LEU A 126 -3.37 18.15 -0.95
N TYR A 127 -4.31 18.90 -1.49
CA TYR A 127 -5.22 19.76 -0.72
C TYR A 127 -6.09 18.99 0.29
N ASP A 128 -6.45 17.74 -0.03
CA ASP A 128 -7.28 16.84 0.78
C ASP A 128 -6.51 15.62 1.32
N GLY A 129 -5.17 15.62 1.20
CA GLY A 129 -4.34 14.49 1.60
C GLY A 129 -4.57 13.21 0.78
N GLY A 130 -5.29 13.28 -0.34
CA GLY A 130 -5.61 12.15 -1.21
C GLY A 130 -6.96 11.49 -0.91
N ALA A 131 -7.82 12.11 -0.09
CA ALA A 131 -9.12 11.56 0.26
C ALA A 131 -10.01 11.31 -0.97
N ASP A 132 -10.07 12.24 -1.93
CA ASP A 132 -10.84 12.06 -3.18
C ASP A 132 -10.34 10.87 -4.00
N HIS A 133 -9.04 10.57 -3.93
CA HIS A 133 -8.48 9.42 -4.63
C HIS A 133 -8.92 8.08 -4.02
N PHE A 134 -9.00 8.00 -2.69
CA PHE A 134 -9.62 6.85 -1.99
C PHE A 134 -11.07 6.68 -2.40
N VAL A 135 -11.85 7.78 -2.38
CA VAL A 135 -13.27 7.78 -2.78
C VAL A 135 -13.46 7.24 -4.19
N ASN A 136 -12.65 7.71 -5.15
CA ASN A 136 -12.72 7.26 -6.54
C ASN A 136 -12.34 5.79 -6.66
N THR A 137 -11.32 5.34 -5.93
CA THR A 137 -10.91 3.93 -5.91
C THR A 137 -12.03 3.03 -5.37
N ILE A 138 -12.67 3.40 -4.26
CA ILE A 138 -13.80 2.66 -3.69
C ILE A 138 -14.96 2.59 -4.70
N LYS A 139 -15.33 3.72 -5.32
CA LYS A 139 -16.41 3.79 -6.31
C LYS A 139 -16.13 2.89 -7.52
N ASP A 140 -14.92 2.92 -8.06
CA ASP A 140 -14.56 2.13 -9.23
C ASP A 140 -14.53 0.63 -8.91
N ILE A 141 -14.03 0.24 -7.72
CA ILE A 141 -14.10 -1.16 -7.27
C ILE A 141 -15.55 -1.61 -7.12
N ARG A 142 -16.42 -0.84 -6.46
CA ARG A 142 -17.84 -1.16 -6.33
C ARG A 142 -18.53 -1.35 -7.67
N LYS A 143 -18.15 -0.55 -8.68
CA LYS A 143 -18.70 -0.64 -10.04
C LYS A 143 -18.27 -1.91 -10.77
N LEU A 144 -16.99 -2.30 -10.68
CA LEU A 144 -16.45 -3.45 -11.41
C LEU A 144 -16.52 -4.76 -10.64
N SER A 145 -16.55 -4.71 -9.32
CA SER A 145 -16.56 -5.88 -8.42
C SER A 145 -17.48 -5.63 -7.22
N PRO A 146 -18.82 -5.60 -7.43
CA PRO A 146 -19.78 -5.20 -6.41
C PRO A 146 -19.83 -6.14 -5.20
N HIS A 147 -19.34 -7.36 -5.33
CA HIS A 147 -19.30 -8.37 -4.27
C HIS A 147 -18.00 -8.36 -3.45
N THR A 148 -17.01 -7.58 -3.88
CA THR A 148 -15.72 -7.48 -3.17
C THR A 148 -15.89 -6.66 -1.90
N SER A 149 -15.49 -7.21 -0.76
CA SER A 149 -15.34 -6.44 0.48
C SER A 149 -14.13 -5.51 0.37
N ILE A 150 -14.33 -4.23 0.65
CA ILE A 150 -13.30 -3.20 0.55
C ILE A 150 -12.88 -2.77 1.94
N GLU A 151 -11.66 -3.10 2.28
CA GLU A 151 -10.97 -2.61 3.46
C GLU A 151 -10.03 -1.47 3.07
N ILE A 152 -10.04 -0.40 3.83
CA ILE A 152 -9.08 0.70 3.64
C ILE A 152 -8.23 0.88 4.88
N LEU A 153 -6.97 1.21 4.67
CA LEU A 153 -6.03 1.64 5.69
C LEU A 153 -5.54 3.04 5.31
N THR A 154 -6.08 4.05 5.97
CA THR A 154 -5.85 5.45 5.63
C THR A 154 -4.79 6.11 6.50
N PRO A 155 -4.07 7.13 5.96
CA PRO A 155 -3.34 8.07 6.80
C PRO A 155 -4.31 8.97 7.59
N ASP A 156 -3.76 9.86 8.41
CA ASP A 156 -4.52 10.89 9.14
C ASP A 156 -4.95 12.09 8.26
N PHE A 157 -4.63 12.05 6.97
CA PHE A 157 -4.82 13.12 5.98
C PHE A 157 -4.29 14.49 6.44
N LEU A 158 -3.33 14.52 7.37
CA LEU A 158 -2.82 15.74 8.00
C LEU A 158 -3.95 16.59 8.62
N ARG A 159 -5.02 15.96 9.11
CA ARG A 159 -6.21 16.58 9.68
C ARG A 159 -6.87 17.64 8.76
N LYS A 160 -6.79 17.45 7.44
CA LYS A 160 -7.42 18.34 6.47
C LYS A 160 -8.93 18.24 6.55
N ASP A 161 -9.58 19.39 6.55
CA ASP A 161 -11.03 19.52 6.76
C ASP A 161 -11.84 18.68 5.76
N GLY A 162 -12.76 17.86 6.27
CA GLY A 162 -13.65 17.04 5.48
C GLY A 162 -13.01 15.84 4.78
N ALA A 163 -11.68 15.64 4.87
CA ALA A 163 -10.98 14.56 4.19
C ALA A 163 -11.42 13.17 4.71
N LEU A 164 -11.47 13.02 6.03
CA LEU A 164 -11.88 11.78 6.67
C LEU A 164 -13.35 11.47 6.38
N GLU A 165 -14.21 12.47 6.53
CA GLU A 165 -15.65 12.36 6.29
C GLU A 165 -15.96 11.93 4.86
N LYS A 166 -15.27 12.47 3.85
CA LYS A 166 -15.42 12.06 2.44
C LYS A 166 -15.19 10.56 2.28
N VAL A 167 -14.12 10.03 2.88
CA VAL A 167 -13.78 8.61 2.76
C VAL A 167 -14.80 7.74 3.51
N ILE A 168 -15.25 8.16 4.69
CA ILE A 168 -16.32 7.47 5.43
C ILE A 168 -17.61 7.43 4.61
N TYR A 169 -17.99 8.54 3.98
CA TYR A 169 -19.20 8.61 3.13
C TYR A 169 -19.09 7.74 1.86
N ALA A 170 -17.89 7.37 1.42
CA ALA A 170 -17.72 6.41 0.33
C ALA A 170 -18.05 4.97 0.74
N LYS A 171 -18.30 4.71 2.04
CA LYS A 171 -18.74 3.45 2.63
C LYS A 171 -17.82 2.26 2.31
N PRO A 172 -16.55 2.28 2.70
CA PRO A 172 -15.76 1.05 2.75
C PRO A 172 -16.41 0.07 3.74
N ASP A 173 -16.18 -1.24 3.55
CA ASP A 173 -16.73 -2.24 4.48
C ASP A 173 -15.95 -2.30 5.79
N VAL A 174 -14.63 -2.05 5.71
CA VAL A 174 -13.73 -1.94 6.86
C VAL A 174 -12.92 -0.68 6.75
N PHE A 175 -12.85 0.09 7.84
CA PHE A 175 -12.03 1.29 7.95
C PHE A 175 -10.96 1.08 9.01
N ASN A 176 -9.68 1.14 8.61
CA ASN A 176 -8.54 0.99 9.49
C ASN A 176 -7.69 2.26 9.54
N HIS A 177 -7.06 2.45 10.68
CA HIS A 177 -5.99 3.41 10.89
C HIS A 177 -4.95 2.82 11.85
N ASN A 178 -3.67 3.06 11.60
CA ASN A 178 -2.61 2.54 12.44
C ASN A 178 -2.46 3.29 13.75
N LEU A 179 -2.23 2.57 14.84
CA LEU A 179 -1.65 3.08 16.07
C LEU A 179 -0.14 2.85 16.02
N GLU A 180 0.60 3.80 15.49
CA GLU A 180 1.99 3.61 15.07
C GLU A 180 2.95 3.35 16.23
N THR A 181 2.61 3.79 17.45
CA THR A 181 3.48 3.71 18.60
C THR A 181 2.70 3.62 19.92
N VAL A 182 3.42 3.64 21.04
CA VAL A 182 2.84 3.64 22.40
C VAL A 182 2.49 5.06 22.84
N PRO A 183 1.50 5.26 23.77
CA PRO A 183 1.01 6.59 24.15
C PRO A 183 2.09 7.61 24.56
N ARG A 184 3.16 7.16 25.18
CA ARG A 184 4.25 8.07 25.63
C ARG A 184 5.11 8.64 24.49
N LEU A 185 4.93 8.15 23.26
CA LEU A 185 5.68 8.58 22.07
C LEU A 185 4.83 9.35 21.04
N TYR A 186 3.55 9.59 21.36
CA TYR A 186 2.67 10.47 20.59
C TYR A 186 2.89 11.94 20.93
#